data_ad312b8114ab9c5dcc405ccfccb19a56
#
_entry.id   ad312b8114ab9c5dcc405ccfccb19a56
#
_cell.length_a   1.000
_cell.length_b   1.000
_cell.length_c   1.000
_cell.angle_alpha   90.00
_cell.angle_beta   90.00
_cell.angle_gamma   90.00
#
_symmetry.space_group_name_H-M   'P 1'
#
loop_
_entity.id
_entity.type
_entity.pdbx_description
1 polymer ?
#
loop_
_entity_poly.entity_id
_entity_poly.type
_entity_poly.pdbx_seq_one_letter_code
_entity_poly.pdbx_strand_id
1 'polypeptide(L)'
;MLPARQTDGDRRLFWEGFAVRYPRPLLRWGNTFARWRDVPGTELIVSYNVSTRGVGVFVRGQRGVPVRETAAQLAGFSLELVLHCPLGNAAFPFVSWLATDIFDPENWPHCHDWLFVAGDRYAIALAEVMGGLGA
;
A
#
# COMPACT_ATOMS: atom_id res chain seq x y z
N MET A 1 15.54 -28.74 -0.36
CA MET A 1 14.25 -28.42 0.23
C MET A 1 13.68 -27.17 -0.41
N LEU A 2 12.46 -27.21 -0.90
CA LEU A 2 11.84 -26.03 -1.48
C LEU A 2 11.49 -25.03 -0.36
N PRO A 3 11.63 -23.72 -0.60
CA PRO A 3 11.21 -22.73 0.37
C PRO A 3 9.72 -22.85 0.63
N ALA A 4 9.32 -22.55 1.84
CA ALA A 4 7.90 -22.52 2.21
C ALA A 4 7.17 -21.49 1.33
N ARG A 5 5.93 -21.81 0.96
CA ARG A 5 5.08 -20.89 0.21
C ARG A 5 4.06 -20.27 1.15
N GLN A 6 3.76 -19.02 0.93
CA GLN A 6 2.60 -18.42 1.57
C GLN A 6 1.33 -19.04 1.03
N THR A 7 0.46 -19.48 1.92
CA THR A 7 -0.89 -19.92 1.58
C THR A 7 -1.84 -18.73 1.69
N ASP A 8 -3.05 -18.88 1.12
CA ASP A 8 -4.10 -17.89 1.30
C ASP A 8 -4.48 -17.74 2.77
N GLY A 9 -4.40 -18.83 3.53
CA GLY A 9 -4.63 -18.82 4.98
C GLY A 9 -3.59 -17.98 5.71
N ASP A 10 -2.32 -18.09 5.34
CA ASP A 10 -1.24 -17.30 5.95
C ASP A 10 -1.43 -15.82 5.68
N ARG A 11 -1.78 -15.46 4.46
CA ARG A 11 -2.04 -14.06 4.10
C ARG A 11 -3.24 -13.50 4.85
N ARG A 12 -4.29 -14.30 4.99
CA ARG A 12 -5.47 -13.90 5.76
C ARG A 12 -5.09 -13.64 7.22
N LEU A 13 -4.32 -14.53 7.84
CA LEU A 13 -3.84 -14.35 9.21
C LEU A 13 -2.99 -13.10 9.36
N PHE A 14 -2.13 -12.82 8.39
CA PHE A 14 -1.33 -11.58 8.39
C PHE A 14 -2.24 -10.36 8.44
N TRP A 15 -3.26 -10.29 7.58
CA TRP A 15 -4.16 -9.14 7.52
C TRP A 15 -5.10 -9.06 8.73
N GLU A 16 -5.53 -10.19 9.28
CA GLU A 16 -6.30 -10.22 10.52
C GLU A 16 -5.47 -9.64 11.67
N GLY A 17 -4.20 -10.02 11.77
CA GLY A 17 -3.28 -9.48 12.76
C GLY A 17 -3.05 -7.99 12.59
N PHE A 18 -2.95 -7.52 11.35
CA PHE A 18 -2.85 -6.10 11.07
C PHE A 18 -4.08 -5.34 11.56
N ALA A 19 -5.27 -5.83 11.30
CA ALA A 19 -6.53 -5.19 11.71
C ALA A 19 -6.71 -5.17 13.23
N VAL A 20 -6.18 -6.17 13.93
CA VAL A 20 -6.21 -6.20 15.40
C VAL A 20 -5.30 -5.13 15.98
N ARG A 21 -4.09 -4.97 15.44
CA ARG A 21 -3.13 -3.97 15.91
C ARG A 21 -3.56 -2.55 15.51
N TYR A 22 -4.15 -2.41 14.34
CA TYR A 22 -4.55 -1.12 13.76
C TYR A 22 -5.98 -1.26 13.22
N PRO A 23 -7.00 -1.12 14.11
CA PRO A 23 -8.40 -1.23 13.66
C PRO A 23 -8.82 -0.09 12.76
N ARG A 24 -8.02 0.96 12.66
CA ARG A 24 -8.20 2.07 11.72
C ARG A 24 -6.86 2.40 11.06
N PRO A 25 -6.86 2.77 9.77
CA PRO A 25 -8.02 2.93 8.90
C PRO A 25 -8.66 1.58 8.53
N LEU A 26 -9.92 1.62 8.16
CA LEU A 26 -10.59 0.44 7.61
C LEU A 26 -10.07 0.21 6.18
N LEU A 27 -9.57 -0.99 5.94
CA LEU A 27 -9.09 -1.39 4.64
C LEU A 27 -10.09 -2.34 3.99
N ARG A 28 -10.35 -2.14 2.70
CA ARG A 28 -11.19 -3.07 1.95
C ARG A 28 -10.33 -4.10 1.21
N TRP A 29 -10.95 -5.19 0.86
CA TRP A 29 -10.27 -6.27 0.15
C TRP A 29 -9.86 -5.81 -1.25
N GLY A 30 -8.59 -5.94 -1.59
CA GLY A 30 -8.09 -5.71 -2.93
C GLY A 30 -7.95 -7.02 -3.70
N ASN A 31 -7.12 -7.91 -3.18
CA ASN A 31 -6.95 -9.29 -3.63
C ASN A 31 -6.29 -10.08 -2.50
N THR A 32 -5.86 -11.33 -2.74
CA THR A 32 -5.22 -12.16 -1.72
C THR A 32 -3.97 -11.51 -1.10
N PHE A 33 -3.25 -10.70 -1.87
CA PHE A 33 -2.00 -10.07 -1.46
C PHE A 33 -2.18 -8.66 -0.93
N ALA A 34 -3.34 -8.04 -1.14
CA ALA A 34 -3.51 -6.61 -0.98
C ALA A 34 -4.76 -6.24 -0.20
N ARG A 35 -4.64 -5.16 0.56
CA ARG A 35 -5.76 -4.42 1.15
C ARG A 35 -5.70 -2.98 0.68
N TRP A 36 -6.84 -2.37 0.43
CA TRP A 36 -6.96 -1.07 -0.20
C TRP A 36 -7.55 -0.04 0.74
N ARG A 37 -6.92 1.12 0.75
CA ARG A 37 -7.40 2.29 1.47
C ARG A 37 -7.77 3.37 0.46
N ASP A 38 -9.03 3.78 0.45
CA ASP A 38 -9.48 4.89 -0.38
C ASP A 38 -8.92 6.21 0.15
N VAL A 39 -8.51 7.09 -0.75
CA VAL A 39 -7.99 8.42 -0.40
C VAL A 39 -9.15 9.41 -0.48
N PRO A 40 -9.57 10.02 0.65
CA PRO A 40 -10.72 10.92 0.66
C PRO A 40 -10.59 12.07 -0.34
N GLY A 41 -11.69 12.38 -1.02
CA GLY A 41 -11.75 13.46 -2.00
C GLY A 41 -11.09 13.14 -3.34
N THR A 42 -10.68 11.89 -3.57
CA THR A 42 -10.02 11.46 -4.80
C THR A 42 -10.54 10.10 -5.24
N GLU A 43 -10.17 9.70 -6.47
CA GLU A 43 -10.38 8.34 -6.96
C GLU A 43 -9.17 7.44 -6.70
N LEU A 44 -8.18 7.94 -5.95
CA LEU A 44 -6.95 7.21 -5.70
C LEU A 44 -7.09 6.21 -4.56
N ILE A 45 -6.25 5.18 -4.62
CA ILE A 45 -6.17 4.11 -3.62
C ILE A 45 -4.72 3.98 -3.19
N VAL A 46 -4.50 3.83 -1.88
CA VAL A 46 -3.22 3.33 -1.35
C VAL A 46 -3.38 1.84 -1.16
N SER A 47 -2.59 1.06 -1.88
CA SER A 47 -2.59 -0.40 -1.80
C SER A 47 -1.53 -0.86 -0.81
N TYR A 48 -1.94 -1.62 0.20
CA TYR A 48 -1.08 -2.25 1.20
C TYR A 48 -0.91 -3.69 0.76
N ASN A 49 0.33 -4.13 0.62
CA ASN A 49 0.63 -5.43 0.02
C ASN A 49 1.52 -6.28 0.90
N VAL A 50 1.28 -7.60 0.86
CA VAL A 50 2.17 -8.61 1.41
C VAL A 50 2.59 -9.55 0.29
N SER A 51 3.88 -9.88 0.24
CA SER A 51 4.42 -10.82 -0.74
C SER A 51 5.37 -11.77 -0.06
N THR A 52 5.96 -12.68 -0.83
CA THR A 52 6.96 -13.62 -0.31
C THR A 52 8.26 -12.94 0.12
N ARG A 53 8.47 -11.67 -0.24
CA ARG A 53 9.73 -10.93 0.00
C ARG A 53 9.59 -9.80 1.01
N GLY A 54 8.37 -9.55 1.50
CA GLY A 54 8.15 -8.48 2.44
C GLY A 54 6.80 -7.80 2.26
N VAL A 55 6.74 -6.53 2.63
CA VAL A 55 5.52 -5.74 2.56
C VAL A 55 5.78 -4.43 1.82
N GLY A 56 4.73 -3.87 1.25
CA GLY A 56 4.86 -2.63 0.50
C GLY A 56 3.57 -1.83 0.44
N VAL A 57 3.71 -0.57 0.06
CA VAL A 57 2.57 0.29 -0.28
C VAL A 57 2.83 0.95 -1.62
N PHE A 58 1.78 1.17 -2.38
CA PHE A 58 1.87 1.92 -3.63
C PHE A 58 0.55 2.63 -3.92
N VAL A 59 0.61 3.58 -4.86
CA VAL A 59 -0.58 4.33 -5.29
C VAL A 59 -1.15 3.67 -6.54
N ARG A 60 -2.46 3.56 -6.59
CA ARG A 60 -3.17 3.09 -7.77
C ARG A 60 -4.49 3.81 -7.94
N GLY A 61 -5.09 3.68 -9.12
CA GLY A 61 -6.46 4.07 -9.37
C GLY A 61 -7.45 2.93 -9.04
N GLN A 62 -8.72 3.17 -9.30
CA GLN A 62 -9.77 2.16 -9.15
C GLN A 62 -9.55 1.01 -10.14
N ARG A 63 -10.26 -0.11 -9.93
CA ARG A 63 -10.19 -1.25 -10.86
C ARG A 63 -10.51 -0.79 -12.28
N GLY A 64 -9.70 -1.25 -13.22
CA GLY A 64 -9.86 -0.91 -14.63
C GLY A 64 -9.18 0.37 -15.07
N VAL A 65 -8.70 1.20 -14.13
CA VAL A 65 -7.93 2.40 -14.50
C VAL A 65 -6.49 2.00 -14.82
N PRO A 66 -5.98 2.28 -16.04
CA PRO A 66 -4.61 1.96 -16.40
C PRO A 66 -3.60 2.70 -15.52
N VAL A 67 -2.49 2.03 -15.21
CA VAL A 67 -1.42 2.61 -14.39
C VAL A 67 -0.92 3.93 -14.98
N ARG A 68 -0.81 4.02 -16.32
CA ARG A 68 -0.33 5.23 -16.99
C ARG A 68 -1.23 6.45 -16.75
N GLU A 69 -2.53 6.24 -16.61
CA GLU A 69 -3.46 7.35 -16.30
C GLU A 69 -3.26 7.86 -14.89
N THR A 70 -3.08 6.97 -13.93
CA THR A 70 -2.79 7.34 -12.55
C THR A 70 -1.44 8.05 -12.47
N ALA A 71 -0.41 7.53 -13.13
CA ALA A 71 0.91 8.16 -13.16
C ALA A 71 0.85 9.56 -13.77
N ALA A 72 0.10 9.74 -14.86
CA ALA A 72 -0.06 11.05 -15.50
C ALA A 72 -0.77 12.04 -14.58
N GLN A 73 -1.79 11.60 -13.85
CA GLN A 73 -2.50 12.42 -12.89
C GLN A 73 -1.57 12.91 -11.77
N LEU A 74 -0.65 12.07 -11.32
CA LEU A 74 0.25 12.38 -10.20
C LEU A 74 1.49 13.16 -10.62
N ALA A 75 1.89 13.10 -11.90
CA ALA A 75 3.16 13.68 -12.37
C ALA A 75 3.25 15.20 -12.22
N GLY A 76 2.12 15.90 -12.17
CA GLY A 76 2.09 17.35 -12.00
C GLY A 76 2.33 17.83 -10.57
N PHE A 77 2.54 16.91 -9.62
CA PHE A 77 2.66 17.22 -8.20
C PHE A 77 4.03 16.76 -7.69
N SER A 78 4.62 17.51 -6.75
CA SER A 78 5.93 17.18 -6.17
C SER A 78 5.79 16.17 -5.03
N LEU A 79 5.14 15.04 -5.31
CA LEU A 79 4.85 14.01 -4.30
C LEU A 79 6.09 13.22 -3.89
N GLU A 80 7.15 13.20 -4.72
CA GLU A 80 8.38 12.48 -4.43
C GLU A 80 9.02 12.91 -3.11
N LEU A 81 8.95 14.20 -2.81
CA LEU A 81 9.52 14.75 -1.58
C LEU A 81 8.73 14.32 -0.34
N VAL A 82 7.41 14.26 -0.46
CA VAL A 82 6.53 13.91 0.66
C VAL A 82 6.48 12.41 0.88
N LEU A 83 6.43 11.64 -0.21
CA LEU A 83 6.33 10.18 -0.15
C LEU A 83 7.68 9.50 0.03
N HIS A 84 8.77 10.26 -0.10
CA HIS A 84 10.15 9.76 0.05
C HIS A 84 10.47 8.66 -0.96
N CYS A 85 9.90 8.75 -2.15
CA CYS A 85 10.21 7.82 -3.23
C CYS A 85 9.93 8.48 -4.58
N PRO A 86 10.63 8.07 -5.66
CA PRO A 86 10.38 8.61 -6.98
C PRO A 86 9.06 8.12 -7.56
N LEU A 87 8.49 8.85 -8.51
CA LEU A 87 7.34 8.39 -9.29
C LEU A 87 7.68 7.07 -10.01
N GLY A 88 8.87 7.00 -10.55
CA GLY A 88 9.47 5.76 -11.03
C GLY A 88 8.82 5.18 -12.28
N ASN A 89 9.37 4.03 -12.71
CA ASN A 89 8.90 3.25 -13.84
C ASN A 89 8.36 1.88 -13.40
N ALA A 90 7.96 1.76 -12.13
CA ALA A 90 7.42 0.53 -11.60
C ALA A 90 6.03 0.26 -12.18
N ALA A 91 5.51 -0.94 -11.95
CA ALA A 91 4.16 -1.32 -12.35
C ALA A 91 3.09 -0.38 -11.77
N PHE A 92 3.40 0.27 -10.65
CA PHE A 92 2.53 1.28 -10.05
C PHE A 92 3.35 2.50 -9.64
N PRO A 93 2.77 3.71 -9.67
CA PRO A 93 3.47 4.90 -9.22
C PRO A 93 3.70 4.87 -7.71
N PHE A 94 4.82 5.44 -7.28
CA PHE A 94 5.18 5.58 -5.87
C PHE A 94 5.08 4.27 -5.08
N VAL A 95 6.07 3.40 -5.28
CA VAL A 95 6.17 2.13 -4.53
C VAL A 95 7.19 2.28 -3.42
N SER A 96 6.78 2.01 -2.17
CA SER A 96 7.67 1.86 -1.02
C SER A 96 7.61 0.43 -0.54
N TRP A 97 8.76 -0.12 -0.15
CA TRP A 97 8.90 -1.56 0.11
C TRP A 97 9.79 -1.81 1.33
N LEU A 98 9.38 -2.74 2.18
CA LEU A 98 10.19 -3.27 3.27
C LEU A 98 10.49 -4.74 2.99
N ALA A 99 11.76 -5.03 2.69
CA ALA A 99 12.21 -6.40 2.52
C ALA A 99 12.35 -7.08 3.88
N THR A 100 11.74 -8.24 4.05
CA THR A 100 11.80 -9.00 5.28
C THR A 100 11.40 -10.45 5.03
N ASP A 101 11.77 -11.34 5.95
CA ASP A 101 11.30 -12.72 5.89
C ASP A 101 9.86 -12.80 6.39
N ILE A 102 8.92 -12.77 5.46
CA ILE A 102 7.49 -12.78 5.75
C ILE A 102 6.99 -14.17 6.20
N PHE A 103 7.78 -15.21 5.97
CA PHE A 103 7.41 -16.56 6.41
C PHE A 103 7.60 -16.77 7.92
N ASP A 104 8.36 -15.88 8.58
CA ASP A 104 8.51 -15.89 10.02
C ASP A 104 7.47 -14.97 10.65
N PRO A 105 6.44 -15.52 11.33
CA PRO A 105 5.41 -14.69 11.95
C PRO A 105 5.92 -13.73 13.02
N GLU A 106 7.12 -13.96 13.57
CA GLU A 106 7.72 -13.03 14.54
C GLU A 106 8.06 -11.69 13.90
N ASN A 107 8.25 -11.65 12.58
CA ASN A 107 8.48 -10.42 11.85
C ASN A 107 7.20 -9.63 11.54
N TRP A 108 6.03 -10.24 11.70
CA TRP A 108 4.76 -9.60 11.32
C TRP A 108 4.44 -8.32 12.11
N PRO A 109 4.64 -8.24 13.42
CA PRO A 109 4.40 -6.98 14.14
C PRO A 109 5.18 -5.81 13.57
N HIS A 110 6.45 -6.00 13.24
CA HIS A 110 7.26 -4.98 12.60
C HIS A 110 6.72 -4.61 11.21
N CYS A 111 6.30 -5.60 10.43
CA CYS A 111 5.68 -5.37 9.12
C CYS A 111 4.38 -4.57 9.25
N HIS A 112 3.55 -4.91 10.23
CA HIS A 112 2.30 -4.20 10.50
C HIS A 112 2.57 -2.73 10.84
N ASP A 113 3.53 -2.47 11.71
CA ASP A 113 3.89 -1.11 12.10
C ASP A 113 4.40 -0.30 10.91
N TRP A 114 5.25 -0.92 10.09
CA TRP A 114 5.78 -0.27 8.90
C TRP A 114 4.67 0.06 7.88
N LEU A 115 3.77 -0.89 7.63
CA LEU A 115 2.62 -0.68 6.72
C LEU A 115 1.72 0.44 7.21
N PHE A 116 1.46 0.48 8.52
CA PHE A 116 0.63 1.53 9.10
C PHE A 116 1.24 2.91 8.88
N VAL A 117 2.53 3.07 9.20
CA VAL A 117 3.22 4.36 9.08
C VAL A 117 3.34 4.78 7.61
N ALA A 118 3.76 3.87 6.73
CA ALA A 118 3.92 4.17 5.31
C ALA A 118 2.56 4.46 4.64
N GLY A 119 1.55 3.66 4.95
CA GLY A 119 0.21 3.84 4.40
C GLY A 119 -0.43 5.15 4.83
N ASP A 120 -0.27 5.54 6.08
CA ASP A 120 -0.74 6.83 6.58
C ASP A 120 -0.06 8.00 5.86
N ARG A 121 1.26 7.92 5.72
CA ARG A 121 2.03 8.97 5.02
C ARG A 121 1.49 9.16 3.60
N TYR A 122 1.27 8.06 2.88
CA TYR A 122 0.74 8.11 1.51
C TYR A 122 -0.67 8.68 1.49
N ALA A 123 -1.56 8.16 2.32
CA ALA A 123 -2.96 8.56 2.29
C ALA A 123 -3.15 10.03 2.69
N ILE A 124 -2.45 10.49 3.72
CA ILE A 124 -2.53 11.87 4.19
C ILE A 124 -1.98 12.82 3.13
N ALA A 125 -0.80 12.53 2.57
CA ALA A 125 -0.19 13.37 1.55
C ALA A 125 -1.06 13.48 0.30
N LEU A 126 -1.59 12.36 -0.18
CA LEU A 126 -2.46 12.36 -1.36
C LEU A 126 -3.77 13.09 -1.10
N ALA A 127 -4.37 12.92 0.07
CA ALA A 127 -5.60 13.64 0.42
C ALA A 127 -5.37 15.16 0.47
N GLU A 128 -4.27 15.59 1.05
CA GLU A 128 -3.94 17.03 1.13
C GLU A 128 -3.65 17.64 -0.24
N VAL A 129 -2.85 16.95 -1.06
CA VAL A 129 -2.42 17.49 -2.35
C VAL A 129 -3.51 17.35 -3.40
N MET A 130 -4.14 16.17 -3.48
CA MET A 130 -5.09 15.84 -4.56
C MET A 130 -6.53 16.12 -4.15
N GLY A 131 -6.89 15.81 -2.90
CA GLY A 131 -8.24 15.98 -2.40
C GLY A 131 -8.63 17.44 -2.21
N GLY A 132 -7.70 18.28 -1.79
CA GLY A 132 -7.92 19.71 -1.59
C GLY A 132 -8.21 20.47 -2.88
N LEU A 133 -7.76 19.95 -4.03
CA LEU A 133 -8.00 20.58 -5.33
C LEU A 133 -9.40 20.30 -5.88
N GLY A 134 -10.08 19.28 -5.33
CA GLY A 134 -11.44 18.95 -5.74
C GLY A 134 -12.53 19.61 -4.90
N ALA A 135 -12.12 20.37 -3.92
CA ALA A 135 -13.05 21.02 -2.99
C ALA A 135 -13.69 22.25 -3.62
#